data_52a93cc3d4aa854f05688ee943b1046c
#
_entry.id   52a93cc3d4aa854f05688ee943b1046c
#
_cell.length_a   1.000
_cell.length_b   1.000
_cell.length_c   1.000
_cell.angle_alpha   90.00
_cell.angle_beta   90.00
_cell.angle_gamma   90.00
#
_symmetry.space_group_name_H-M   'P 1'
#
loop_
_entity.id
_entity.type
_entity.pdbx_description
1 polymer ?
#
loop_
_entity_poly.entity_id
_entity_poly.type
_entity_poly.pdbx_seq_one_letter_code
_entity_poly.pdbx_strand_id
1 'polypeptide(L)'
;MKKMLTYIFRMMTAAAVSMTAASCQEFHIDSQPEAPLSLNVDAQDTYDLLAVSPAKVVFNISSNTPWTISSDSQWCVPTPAMSASSSLVSEIVVTTEDNQSKASRTAVLTIEAEGVAEPKVITIRQASRQNLVVVPFDERVATEGQVVTFTVVSNTPWEIIPSTAFVSDIDKKSGPGSDD
;
A
#
# COMPACT_ATOMS: atom_id res chain seq x y z
N MET A 1 63.21 -13.37 18.93
CA MET A 1 62.21 -13.92 18.01
C MET A 1 62.70 -14.80 16.86
N LYS A 2 63.99 -15.04 16.71
CA LYS A 2 64.55 -15.92 15.64
C LYS A 2 64.75 -17.37 16.04
N LYS A 3 64.58 -17.74 17.31
CA LYS A 3 64.84 -19.13 17.83
C LYS A 3 63.55 -20.00 17.87
N MET A 4 62.36 -19.42 17.68
CA MET A 4 61.11 -20.18 17.75
C MET A 4 60.68 -20.76 16.40
N LEU A 5 61.18 -20.21 15.30
CA LEU A 5 60.81 -20.66 13.94
C LEU A 5 61.62 -21.90 13.49
N THR A 6 62.72 -22.17 14.13
CA THR A 6 63.62 -23.31 13.77
C THR A 6 63.13 -24.63 14.39
N TYR A 7 62.29 -24.60 15.41
CA TYR A 7 61.82 -25.82 16.09
C TYR A 7 60.59 -26.45 15.37
N ILE A 8 59.82 -25.64 14.61
CA ILE A 8 58.64 -26.15 13.90
C ILE A 8 59.04 -26.92 12.64
N PHE A 9 60.19 -26.62 12.04
CA PHE A 9 60.65 -27.29 10.80
C PHE A 9 61.37 -28.63 10.98
N ARG A 10 61.65 -29.00 12.21
CA ARG A 10 62.43 -30.29 12.50
C ARG A 10 61.52 -31.45 12.90
N MET A 11 60.21 -31.26 13.03
CA MET A 11 59.33 -32.36 13.45
C MET A 11 58.50 -32.94 12.30
N MET A 12 58.81 -32.61 11.06
CA MET A 12 58.02 -33.04 9.87
C MET A 12 58.75 -34.05 8.97
N THR A 13 59.76 -34.74 9.47
CA THR A 13 60.48 -35.81 8.70
C THR A 13 60.62 -37.10 9.48
N ALA A 14 59.56 -37.76 9.78
CA ALA A 14 59.47 -39.20 10.00
C ALA A 14 58.02 -39.64 10.24
N ALA A 15 57.21 -39.70 9.21
CA ALA A 15 56.08 -40.59 9.18
C ALA A 15 56.01 -41.20 7.78
N ALA A 16 56.46 -42.44 7.68
CA ALA A 16 56.28 -43.26 6.50
C ALA A 16 54.82 -43.42 6.19
N VAL A 17 54.47 -43.00 5.02
CA VAL A 17 53.14 -43.10 4.47
C VAL A 17 52.83 -44.54 4.12
N SER A 18 52.01 -45.21 4.90
CA SER A 18 51.24 -46.35 4.43
C SER A 18 50.07 -45.83 3.63
N MET A 19 50.16 -45.90 2.31
CA MET A 19 49.01 -45.68 1.43
C MET A 19 48.00 -46.80 1.64
N THR A 20 47.07 -46.63 2.53
CA THR A 20 45.80 -47.30 2.47
C THR A 20 44.94 -46.49 1.49
N ALA A 21 44.48 -47.16 0.44
CA ALA A 21 43.49 -46.59 -0.45
C ALA A 21 42.27 -46.14 0.38
N ALA A 22 42.22 -44.84 0.71
CA ALA A 22 41.02 -44.24 1.22
C ALA A 22 40.06 -44.20 0.03
N SER A 23 39.05 -45.04 0.06
CA SER A 23 37.90 -44.91 -0.81
C SER A 23 37.44 -43.44 -0.76
N CYS A 24 37.35 -42.79 -1.91
CA CYS A 24 36.60 -41.56 -2.01
C CYS A 24 35.22 -41.84 -1.42
N GLN A 25 34.97 -41.44 -0.19
CA GLN A 25 33.62 -41.24 0.26
C GLN A 25 33.10 -40.09 -0.59
N GLU A 26 32.22 -40.41 -1.52
CA GLU A 26 31.39 -39.42 -2.16
C GLU A 26 30.77 -38.58 -1.03
N PHE A 27 31.18 -37.32 -0.97
CA PHE A 27 30.54 -36.35 -0.09
C PHE A 27 29.16 -36.14 -0.63
N HIS A 28 28.23 -36.97 -0.15
CA HIS A 28 26.80 -36.77 -0.43
C HIS A 28 26.45 -35.47 0.27
N ILE A 29 26.38 -34.38 -0.48
CA ILE A 29 25.68 -33.17 -0.04
C ILE A 29 24.23 -33.62 0.03
N ASP A 30 23.82 -33.97 1.23
CA ASP A 30 22.42 -34.20 1.53
C ASP A 30 21.73 -32.88 1.13
N SER A 31 21.04 -32.86 0.00
CA SER A 31 20.32 -31.70 -0.49
C SER A 31 19.26 -31.41 0.57
N GLN A 32 19.56 -30.41 1.41
CA GLN A 32 18.60 -29.92 2.38
C GLN A 32 17.29 -29.65 1.63
N PRO A 33 16.15 -30.19 2.08
CA PRO A 33 14.90 -29.98 1.38
C PRO A 33 14.69 -28.49 1.16
N GLU A 34 14.45 -28.11 -0.08
CA GLU A 34 14.19 -26.71 -0.45
C GLU A 34 13.03 -26.19 0.39
N ALA A 35 13.20 -25.02 1.00
CA ALA A 35 12.15 -24.43 1.80
C ALA A 35 10.89 -24.21 0.92
N PRO A 36 9.68 -24.48 1.43
CA PRO A 36 8.49 -24.30 0.65
C PRO A 36 8.37 -22.85 0.18
N LEU A 37 7.87 -22.66 -1.05
CA LEU A 37 7.67 -21.33 -1.61
C LEU A 37 6.64 -20.57 -0.76
N SER A 38 6.93 -19.31 -0.49
CA SER A 38 6.14 -18.49 0.43
C SER A 38 6.06 -17.04 -0.02
N LEU A 39 4.87 -16.45 0.19
CA LEU A 39 4.59 -15.03 0.06
C LEU A 39 3.96 -14.55 1.36
N ASN A 40 4.58 -13.61 2.03
CA ASN A 40 4.06 -12.96 3.22
C ASN A 40 3.97 -11.45 2.98
N VAL A 41 2.81 -10.86 3.24
CA VAL A 41 2.50 -9.44 3.02
C VAL A 41 1.91 -8.89 4.32
N ASP A 42 2.55 -7.88 4.92
CA ASP A 42 2.12 -7.26 6.18
C ASP A 42 1.12 -6.10 5.97
N ALA A 43 0.26 -6.24 4.96
CA ALA A 43 -0.73 -5.23 4.60
C ALA A 43 -2.11 -5.55 5.17
N GLN A 44 -2.90 -4.50 5.42
CA GLN A 44 -4.34 -4.62 5.67
C GLN A 44 -5.06 -5.03 4.36
N ASP A 45 -6.23 -5.62 4.49
CA ASP A 45 -7.03 -6.01 3.31
C ASP A 45 -7.68 -4.80 2.64
N THR A 46 -7.89 -3.70 3.37
CA THR A 46 -8.50 -2.48 2.85
C THR A 46 -7.87 -1.24 3.48
N TYR A 47 -7.67 -0.21 2.66
CA TYR A 47 -7.23 1.13 3.06
C TYR A 47 -8.22 2.16 2.55
N ASP A 48 -8.68 3.06 3.45
CA ASP A 48 -9.55 4.17 3.13
C ASP A 48 -8.73 5.47 3.08
N LEU A 49 -8.77 6.15 1.93
CA LEU A 49 -7.98 7.35 1.64
C LEU A 49 -8.87 8.58 1.42
N LEU A 50 -8.32 9.74 1.74
CA LEU A 50 -8.94 11.02 1.41
C LEU A 50 -8.92 11.26 -0.10
N ALA A 51 -9.87 12.08 -0.59
CA ALA A 51 -9.93 12.49 -1.98
C ALA A 51 -8.74 13.33 -2.41
N VAL A 52 -8.29 14.24 -1.55
CA VAL A 52 -7.21 15.21 -1.82
C VAL A 52 -6.07 14.97 -0.85
N SER A 53 -4.85 15.06 -1.36
CA SER A 53 -3.63 14.80 -0.60
C SER A 53 -3.68 13.47 0.16
N PRO A 54 -4.00 12.35 -0.50
CA PRO A 54 -4.13 11.06 0.15
C PRO A 54 -2.80 10.64 0.79
N ALA A 55 -2.88 10.02 1.95
CA ALA A 55 -1.72 9.44 2.59
C ALA A 55 -1.16 8.28 1.73
N LYS A 56 0.16 8.14 1.70
CA LYS A 56 0.79 6.98 1.08
C LYS A 56 0.47 5.73 1.90
N VAL A 57 0.16 4.64 1.23
CA VAL A 57 0.04 3.34 1.86
C VAL A 57 1.40 2.64 1.78
N VAL A 58 1.91 2.19 2.90
CA VAL A 58 3.21 1.52 2.99
C VAL A 58 3.04 0.17 3.68
N PHE A 59 3.61 -0.88 3.09
CA PHE A 59 3.64 -2.23 3.64
C PHE A 59 4.85 -2.99 3.12
N ASN A 60 5.15 -4.16 3.69
CA ASN A 60 6.28 -4.98 3.28
C ASN A 60 5.81 -6.29 2.64
N ILE A 61 6.59 -6.73 1.65
CA ILE A 61 6.49 -8.05 1.05
C ILE A 61 7.76 -8.84 1.41
N SER A 62 7.58 -10.03 1.96
CA SER A 62 8.65 -11.01 2.18
C SER A 62 8.31 -12.28 1.40
N SER A 63 9.19 -12.67 0.46
CA SER A 63 9.00 -13.86 -0.37
C SER A 63 10.34 -14.53 -0.65
N ASN A 64 10.36 -15.87 -0.70
CA ASN A 64 11.53 -16.65 -1.13
C ASN A 64 11.48 -17.00 -2.64
N THR A 65 10.57 -16.41 -3.39
CA THR A 65 10.40 -16.56 -4.84
C THR A 65 10.11 -15.20 -5.48
N PRO A 66 10.35 -15.00 -6.79
CA PRO A 66 9.98 -13.77 -7.48
C PRO A 66 8.49 -13.44 -7.31
N TRP A 67 8.20 -12.17 -7.15
CA TRP A 67 6.84 -11.69 -6.99
C TRP A 67 6.56 -10.45 -7.86
N THR A 68 5.28 -10.24 -8.13
CA THR A 68 4.76 -9.06 -8.84
C THR A 68 3.57 -8.49 -8.10
N ILE A 69 3.35 -7.19 -8.25
CA ILE A 69 2.15 -6.50 -7.78
C ILE A 69 1.55 -5.73 -8.94
N SER A 70 0.27 -5.95 -9.21
CA SER A 70 -0.50 -5.25 -10.23
C SER A 70 -1.60 -4.41 -9.61
N SER A 71 -1.98 -3.33 -10.28
CA SER A 71 -3.13 -2.50 -9.97
C SER A 71 -4.11 -2.53 -11.13
N ASP A 72 -5.40 -2.65 -10.85
CA ASP A 72 -6.46 -2.53 -11.84
C ASP A 72 -6.74 -1.08 -12.25
N SER A 73 -6.06 -0.11 -11.62
CA SER A 73 -6.35 1.31 -11.76
C SER A 73 -5.08 2.12 -11.94
N GLN A 74 -5.04 2.97 -12.98
CA GLN A 74 -3.86 3.80 -13.30
C GLN A 74 -3.56 4.87 -12.24
N TRP A 75 -4.56 5.31 -11.48
CA TRP A 75 -4.42 6.32 -10.43
C TRP A 75 -3.83 5.79 -9.12
N CYS A 76 -3.61 4.47 -9.01
CA CYS A 76 -3.10 3.78 -7.81
C CYS A 76 -1.85 2.97 -8.20
N VAL A 77 -0.67 3.47 -7.87
CA VAL A 77 0.61 2.95 -8.35
C VAL A 77 1.47 2.41 -7.22
N PRO A 78 1.67 1.09 -7.13
CA PRO A 78 2.62 0.47 -6.21
C PRO A 78 4.07 0.60 -6.73
N THR A 79 5.02 0.85 -5.84
CA THR A 79 6.45 0.95 -6.15
C THR A 79 7.28 0.32 -5.03
N PRO A 80 8.20 -0.65 -5.33
CA PRO A 80 8.36 -1.33 -6.62
C PRO A 80 7.18 -2.23 -6.98
N ALA A 81 6.99 -2.52 -8.27
CA ALA A 81 5.92 -3.38 -8.77
C ALA A 81 6.33 -4.86 -8.90
N MET A 82 7.61 -5.17 -8.74
CA MET A 82 8.13 -6.54 -8.81
C MET A 82 9.47 -6.67 -8.11
N SER A 83 9.82 -7.91 -7.76
CA SER A 83 11.17 -8.29 -7.35
C SER A 83 11.54 -9.64 -7.97
N ALA A 84 12.73 -9.70 -8.56
CA ALA A 84 13.31 -10.95 -9.05
C ALA A 84 14.15 -11.66 -7.96
N SER A 85 14.39 -11.01 -6.82
CA SER A 85 15.21 -11.55 -5.73
C SER A 85 14.35 -12.31 -4.73
N SER A 86 14.71 -13.55 -4.46
CA SER A 86 14.21 -14.34 -3.33
C SER A 86 14.84 -13.84 -2.03
N SER A 87 14.13 -13.94 -0.93
CA SER A 87 14.58 -13.75 0.46
C SER A 87 14.86 -12.33 0.97
N LEU A 88 14.43 -11.29 0.29
CA LEU A 88 14.51 -9.92 0.80
C LEU A 88 13.13 -9.39 1.16
N VAL A 89 13.07 -8.67 2.28
CA VAL A 89 11.91 -7.85 2.61
C VAL A 89 11.94 -6.62 1.71
N SER A 90 10.88 -6.40 0.94
CA SER A 90 10.71 -5.24 0.07
C SER A 90 9.65 -4.33 0.65
N GLU A 91 10.01 -3.08 0.93
CA GLU A 91 9.02 -2.04 1.26
C GLU A 91 8.31 -1.59 -0.02
N ILE A 92 6.99 -1.61 0.02
CA ILE A 92 6.12 -1.16 -1.05
C ILE A 92 5.48 0.15 -0.64
N VAL A 93 5.60 1.14 -1.50
CA VAL A 93 4.92 2.42 -1.35
C VAL A 93 3.86 2.53 -2.44
N VAL A 94 2.59 2.59 -2.05
CA VAL A 94 1.49 2.84 -2.97
C VAL A 94 1.19 4.33 -2.97
N THR A 95 1.29 4.94 -4.13
CA THR A 95 0.93 6.33 -4.37
C THR A 95 -0.36 6.40 -5.15
N THR A 96 -1.23 7.35 -4.77
CA THR A 96 -2.51 7.57 -5.44
C THR A 96 -2.63 9.02 -5.87
N GLU A 97 -3.26 9.26 -7.01
CA GLU A 97 -3.63 10.60 -7.46
C GLU A 97 -4.82 11.15 -6.68
N ASP A 98 -4.97 12.47 -6.63
CA ASP A 98 -6.17 13.11 -6.07
C ASP A 98 -7.43 12.68 -6.84
N ASN A 99 -8.48 12.35 -6.12
CA ASN A 99 -9.79 12.10 -6.72
C ASN A 99 -10.53 13.43 -6.93
N GLN A 100 -10.54 13.90 -8.16
CA GLN A 100 -11.25 15.13 -8.55
C GLN A 100 -12.76 14.90 -8.80
N SER A 101 -13.19 13.62 -8.75
CA SER A 101 -14.58 13.24 -9.01
C SER A 101 -15.46 13.49 -7.80
N LYS A 102 -16.76 13.69 -8.04
CA LYS A 102 -17.81 13.71 -7.03
C LYS A 102 -18.16 12.31 -6.50
N ALA A 103 -17.68 11.24 -7.16
CA ALA A 103 -17.87 9.86 -6.74
C ALA A 103 -16.61 9.31 -6.09
N SER A 104 -16.76 8.45 -5.08
CA SER A 104 -15.69 7.64 -4.53
C SER A 104 -15.19 6.64 -5.59
N ARG A 105 -13.95 6.18 -5.45
CA ARG A 105 -13.36 5.22 -6.37
C ARG A 105 -12.59 4.14 -5.62
N THR A 106 -12.45 3.00 -6.25
CA THR A 106 -11.77 1.84 -5.67
C THR A 106 -10.72 1.31 -6.64
N ALA A 107 -9.58 0.92 -6.13
CA ALA A 107 -8.55 0.18 -6.85
C ALA A 107 -8.27 -1.13 -6.13
N VAL A 108 -7.93 -2.16 -6.90
CA VAL A 108 -7.54 -3.47 -6.39
C VAL A 108 -6.09 -3.73 -6.76
N LEU A 109 -5.27 -3.99 -5.74
CA LEU A 109 -3.90 -4.45 -5.91
C LEU A 109 -3.87 -5.97 -5.74
N THR A 110 -3.27 -6.67 -6.70
CA THR A 110 -3.07 -8.12 -6.66
C THR A 110 -1.57 -8.41 -6.59
N ILE A 111 -1.16 -9.15 -5.57
CA ILE A 111 0.23 -9.55 -5.33
C ILE A 111 0.31 -11.06 -5.57
N GLU A 112 1.16 -11.45 -6.52
CA GLU A 112 1.38 -12.84 -6.90
C GLU A 112 2.86 -13.19 -6.75
N ALA A 113 3.16 -14.41 -6.34
CA ALA A 113 4.51 -14.93 -6.26
C ALA A 113 4.61 -16.25 -7.01
N GLU A 114 5.74 -16.46 -7.70
CA GLU A 114 5.94 -17.63 -8.53
C GLU A 114 5.86 -18.93 -7.70
N GLY A 115 4.99 -19.85 -8.11
CA GLY A 115 4.77 -21.14 -7.44
C GLY A 115 3.96 -21.07 -6.14
N VAL A 116 3.47 -19.89 -5.73
CA VAL A 116 2.52 -19.72 -4.61
C VAL A 116 1.11 -19.64 -5.17
N ALA A 117 0.23 -20.53 -4.72
CA ALA A 117 -1.10 -20.68 -5.32
C ALA A 117 -2.07 -19.53 -4.98
N GLU A 118 -1.94 -18.92 -3.79
CA GLU A 118 -2.88 -17.92 -3.30
C GLU A 118 -2.30 -16.52 -3.41
N PRO A 119 -2.86 -15.64 -4.27
CA PRO A 119 -2.46 -14.24 -4.34
C PRO A 119 -2.96 -13.48 -3.11
N LYS A 120 -2.24 -12.44 -2.72
CA LYS A 120 -2.73 -11.46 -1.75
C LYS A 120 -3.42 -10.32 -2.49
N VAL A 121 -4.65 -10.01 -2.08
CA VAL A 121 -5.47 -8.92 -2.64
C VAL A 121 -5.62 -7.82 -1.60
N ILE A 122 -5.42 -6.57 -2.02
CA ILE A 122 -5.57 -5.36 -1.20
C ILE A 122 -6.51 -4.39 -1.92
N THR A 123 -7.48 -3.85 -1.20
CA THR A 123 -8.45 -2.88 -1.72
C THR A 123 -8.08 -1.48 -1.26
N ILE A 124 -7.93 -0.55 -2.19
CA ILE A 124 -7.73 0.87 -1.91
C ILE A 124 -9.01 1.62 -2.25
N ARG A 125 -9.68 2.18 -1.26
CA ARG A 125 -10.87 3.01 -1.42
C ARG A 125 -10.48 4.46 -1.26
N GLN A 126 -10.86 5.30 -2.20
CA GLN A 126 -10.61 6.74 -2.12
C GLN A 126 -11.93 7.49 -2.14
N ALA A 127 -12.11 8.36 -1.15
CA ALA A 127 -13.31 9.18 -1.01
C ALA A 127 -13.52 10.07 -2.24
N SER A 128 -14.77 10.51 -2.44
CA SER A 128 -15.11 11.55 -3.40
C SER A 128 -14.61 12.92 -2.93
N ARG A 129 -14.36 13.83 -3.86
CA ARG A 129 -14.08 15.22 -3.54
C ARG A 129 -15.33 15.87 -2.98
N GLN A 130 -15.24 16.39 -1.75
CA GLN A 130 -16.34 17.13 -1.15
C GLN A 130 -16.61 18.41 -1.94
N ASN A 131 -17.86 18.65 -2.24
CA ASN A 131 -18.32 19.83 -2.97
C ASN A 131 -19.60 20.38 -2.34
N LEU A 132 -19.62 21.68 -2.10
CA LEU A 132 -20.79 22.44 -1.68
C LEU A 132 -20.86 23.72 -2.49
N VAL A 133 -21.91 23.87 -3.28
CA VAL A 133 -22.16 25.06 -4.09
C VAL A 133 -23.53 25.59 -3.79
N VAL A 134 -23.67 26.89 -3.56
CA VAL A 134 -24.92 27.58 -3.36
C VAL A 134 -25.13 28.57 -4.53
N VAL A 135 -26.22 28.41 -5.27
CA VAL A 135 -26.51 29.22 -6.48
C VAL A 135 -28.01 29.62 -6.53
N PRO A 136 -28.32 30.84 -6.86
CA PRO A 136 -27.58 32.09 -6.72
C PRO A 136 -27.61 32.57 -5.27
N PHE A 137 -26.65 33.37 -4.85
CA PHE A 137 -26.67 33.93 -3.50
C PHE A 137 -26.05 35.32 -3.44
N ASP A 138 -26.75 36.29 -3.97
CA ASP A 138 -26.52 37.70 -3.64
C ASP A 138 -27.80 38.47 -3.91
N GLU A 139 -28.77 38.34 -2.98
CA GLU A 139 -30.02 39.11 -3.08
C GLU A 139 -30.15 40.06 -1.87
N ARG A 140 -30.48 41.30 -2.16
CA ARG A 140 -30.86 42.27 -1.14
C ARG A 140 -32.35 42.14 -0.88
N VAL A 141 -32.72 41.86 0.34
CA VAL A 141 -34.10 41.69 0.77
C VAL A 141 -34.70 43.04 1.07
N ALA A 142 -35.94 43.28 0.59
CA ALA A 142 -36.70 44.50 0.91
C ALA A 142 -37.08 44.55 2.40
N THR A 143 -37.31 45.73 2.94
CA THR A 143 -37.72 45.95 4.34
C THR A 143 -39.02 45.26 4.71
N GLU A 144 -39.91 45.03 3.74
CA GLU A 144 -41.23 44.38 3.94
C GLU A 144 -41.17 42.86 3.96
N GLY A 145 -39.95 42.28 3.81
CA GLY A 145 -39.74 40.85 3.69
C GLY A 145 -40.02 40.31 2.28
N GLN A 146 -39.28 39.30 1.91
CA GLN A 146 -39.52 38.58 0.65
C GLN A 146 -39.03 37.12 0.79
N VAL A 147 -39.53 36.27 -0.09
CA VAL A 147 -39.00 34.89 -0.21
C VAL A 147 -37.78 34.92 -1.11
N VAL A 148 -36.69 34.38 -0.58
CA VAL A 148 -35.46 34.18 -1.33
C VAL A 148 -35.30 32.70 -1.59
N THR A 149 -35.06 32.33 -2.85
CA THR A 149 -34.87 30.95 -3.26
C THR A 149 -33.44 30.77 -3.78
N PHE A 150 -32.78 29.77 -3.28
CA PHE A 150 -31.45 29.37 -3.76
C PHE A 150 -31.32 27.84 -3.84
N THR A 151 -30.40 27.37 -4.66
CA THR A 151 -30.12 25.94 -4.83
C THR A 151 -28.84 25.56 -4.12
N VAL A 152 -28.89 24.51 -3.31
CA VAL A 152 -27.74 23.89 -2.71
C VAL A 152 -27.41 22.63 -3.48
N VAL A 153 -26.18 22.55 -4.04
CA VAL A 153 -25.64 21.36 -4.70
C VAL A 153 -24.49 20.86 -3.83
N SER A 154 -24.62 19.67 -3.28
CA SER A 154 -23.61 19.10 -2.38
C SER A 154 -23.59 17.57 -2.51
N ASN A 155 -22.40 16.97 -2.53
CA ASN A 155 -22.21 15.54 -2.39
C ASN A 155 -21.91 15.13 -0.93
N THR A 156 -22.02 16.04 0.01
CA THR A 156 -21.92 15.80 1.45
C THR A 156 -23.15 16.31 2.18
N PRO A 157 -23.50 15.77 3.36
CA PRO A 157 -24.55 16.32 4.19
C PRO A 157 -24.32 17.81 4.47
N TRP A 158 -25.38 18.59 4.41
CA TRP A 158 -25.34 20.02 4.63
C TRP A 158 -26.47 20.50 5.54
N GLU A 159 -26.22 21.62 6.20
CA GLU A 159 -27.18 22.31 7.05
C GLU A 159 -27.12 23.82 6.83
N ILE A 160 -28.28 24.49 6.89
CA ILE A 160 -28.40 25.96 6.86
C ILE A 160 -28.56 26.45 8.29
N ILE A 161 -27.60 27.27 8.73
CA ILE A 161 -27.61 27.90 10.04
C ILE A 161 -27.78 29.42 9.81
N PRO A 162 -28.96 30.00 10.08
CA PRO A 162 -29.14 31.44 9.96
C PRO A 162 -28.32 32.18 11.02
N SER A 163 -27.56 33.18 10.60
CA SER A 163 -26.74 34.00 11.50
C SER A 163 -27.49 35.14 12.16
N THR A 164 -28.74 35.38 11.76
CA THR A 164 -29.56 36.52 12.20
C THR A 164 -31.01 36.13 12.42
N ALA A 165 -31.69 36.83 13.35
CA ALA A 165 -33.06 36.52 13.74
C ALA A 165 -34.12 36.97 12.72
N PHE A 166 -33.77 37.72 11.67
CA PHE A 166 -34.75 38.16 10.68
C PHE A 166 -35.07 37.09 9.63
N VAL A 167 -34.32 35.99 9.56
CA VAL A 167 -34.66 34.81 8.78
C VAL A 167 -35.54 33.93 9.65
N SER A 168 -36.82 33.92 9.43
CA SER A 168 -37.81 33.31 10.30
C SER A 168 -38.25 31.93 9.83
N ASP A 169 -38.23 31.68 8.53
CA ASP A 169 -38.73 30.45 7.97
C ASP A 169 -37.81 29.92 6.86
N ILE A 170 -37.40 28.67 7.02
CA ILE A 170 -36.57 27.97 6.05
C ILE A 170 -37.25 26.63 5.76
N ASP A 171 -37.78 26.48 4.55
CA ASP A 171 -38.49 25.29 4.12
C ASP A 171 -37.63 24.02 4.25
N LYS A 172 -36.37 24.11 3.84
CA LYS A 172 -35.43 22.97 3.92
C LYS A 172 -34.13 23.39 4.56
N LYS A 173 -33.95 22.98 5.82
CA LYS A 173 -32.77 23.35 6.64
C LYS A 173 -31.55 22.47 6.45
N SER A 174 -31.72 21.27 5.88
CA SER A 174 -30.61 20.32 5.70
C SER A 174 -30.87 19.36 4.54
N GLY A 175 -29.83 18.70 4.09
CA GLY A 175 -29.93 17.64 3.09
C GLY A 175 -28.81 16.60 3.24
N PRO A 176 -29.04 15.37 2.76
CA PRO A 176 -28.06 14.27 2.90
C PRO A 176 -26.83 14.42 1.98
N GLY A 177 -26.87 15.33 1.02
CA GLY A 177 -25.95 15.28 -0.12
C GLY A 177 -26.37 14.21 -1.12
N SER A 178 -25.90 14.28 -2.35
CA SER A 178 -26.09 13.24 -3.35
C SER A 178 -24.77 13.01 -4.10
N ASP A 179 -24.53 11.77 -4.50
CA ASP A 179 -23.36 11.38 -5.29
C ASP A 179 -23.52 11.73 -6.79
N ASP A 180 -24.62 12.39 -7.18
CA ASP A 180 -24.93 12.81 -8.55
C ASP A 180 -24.32 14.17 -8.94
#